data_f10711b727186c6ccd0da83b1d0960b6
#
_entry.id   f10711b727186c6ccd0da83b1d0960b6
#
_cell.length_a   1.000
_cell.length_b   1.000
_cell.length_c   1.000
_cell.angle_alpha   90.00
_cell.angle_beta   90.00
_cell.angle_gamma   90.00
#
_symmetry.space_group_name_H-M   'P 1'
#
loop_
_entity.id
_entity.type
_entity.pdbx_description
1 polymer ?
#
loop_
_entity_poly.entity_id
_entity_poly.type
_entity_poly.pdbx_seq_one_letter_code
_entity_poly.pdbx_strand_id
1 'polypeptide(L)' 'MVAHDQWDYYTVTIQTEDTIDVHYLESVMDSVRGMRATQEQIAELIKQQLNCEAMVEVTGKHSQNSTTTVYA' A
#
# COMPACT_ATOMS: atom_id res chain seq x y z
N MET A 1 -8.01 -3.57 11.47
CA MET A 1 -8.58 -3.16 10.18
C MET A 1 -7.70 -3.67 9.06
N VAL A 2 -8.30 -4.15 8.01
CA VAL A 2 -7.59 -4.56 6.80
C VAL A 2 -8.20 -3.79 5.62
N ALA A 3 -7.35 -3.16 4.82
CA ALA A 3 -7.78 -2.42 3.65
C ALA A 3 -6.95 -2.86 2.44
N HIS A 4 -7.60 -2.92 1.28
CA HIS A 4 -6.96 -3.30 0.03
C HIS A 4 -7.22 -2.24 -1.02
N ASP A 5 -6.20 -1.95 -1.83
CA ASP A 5 -6.34 -1.18 -3.05
C ASP A 5 -5.59 -1.89 -4.16
N GLN A 6 -6.18 -1.95 -5.34
CA GLN A 6 -5.58 -2.63 -6.47
C GLN A 6 -5.33 -1.63 -7.59
N TRP A 7 -4.07 -1.50 -7.98
CA TRP A 7 -3.63 -0.68 -9.10
C TRP A 7 -3.25 -1.60 -10.25
N ASP A 8 -2.91 -1.05 -11.40
CA ASP A 8 -2.65 -1.83 -12.61
C ASP A 8 -1.76 -3.05 -12.38
N TYR A 9 -0.71 -2.89 -11.58
CA TYR A 9 0.25 -3.95 -11.32
C TYR A 9 0.51 -4.21 -9.85
N TYR A 10 -0.16 -3.47 -8.96
CA TYR A 10 0.09 -3.56 -7.53
C TYR A 10 -1.19 -3.76 -6.76
N THR A 11 -1.10 -4.56 -5.72
CA THR A 11 -2.14 -4.68 -4.71
C THR A 11 -1.55 -4.22 -3.39
N VAL A 12 -2.20 -3.28 -2.74
CA VAL A 12 -1.78 -2.76 -1.44
C VAL A 12 -2.71 -3.29 -0.37
N THR A 13 -2.13 -3.89 0.66
CA THR A 13 -2.87 -4.37 1.82
C THR A 13 -2.33 -3.68 3.06
N ILE A 14 -3.20 -3.04 3.83
CA ILE A 14 -2.85 -2.39 5.08
C ILE A 14 -3.56 -3.12 6.21
N GLN A 15 -2.80 -3.53 7.20
CA GLN A 15 -3.33 -4.22 8.37
C GLN A 15 -2.92 -3.44 9.62
N THR A 16 -3.91 -3.04 10.42
CA THR A 16 -3.68 -2.32 11.66
C THR A 16 -4.79 -2.61 12.64
N GLU A 17 -4.50 -2.51 13.93
CA GLU A 17 -5.50 -2.56 14.99
C GLU A 17 -6.13 -1.19 15.25
N ASP A 18 -5.50 -0.13 14.75
CA ASP A 18 -6.03 1.22 14.91
C ASP A 18 -7.18 1.45 13.93
N THR A 19 -8.04 2.41 14.29
CA THR A 19 -9.11 2.85 13.40
C THR A 19 -8.57 3.96 12.50
N ILE A 20 -8.73 3.80 11.19
CA ILE A 20 -8.30 4.80 10.22
C ILE A 20 -9.55 5.32 9.52
N ASP A 21 -9.64 6.66 9.41
CA ASP A 21 -10.70 7.31 8.65
C ASP A 21 -10.60 6.91 7.18
N VAL A 22 -11.72 6.48 6.60
CA VAL A 22 -11.76 6.00 5.21
C VAL A 22 -11.34 7.10 4.22
N HIS A 23 -11.76 8.34 4.48
CA HIS A 23 -11.39 9.46 3.60
C HIS A 23 -9.89 9.75 3.67
N TYR A 24 -9.31 9.64 4.86
CA TYR A 24 -7.86 9.80 5.02
C TYR A 24 -7.12 8.69 4.29
N LEU A 25 -7.58 7.45 4.42
CA LEU A 25 -6.98 6.31 3.75
C LEU A 25 -7.03 6.48 2.24
N GLU A 26 -8.16 6.91 1.70
CA GLU A 26 -8.29 7.18 0.26
C GLU A 26 -7.31 8.26 -0.18
N SER A 27 -7.12 9.31 0.60
CA SER A 27 -6.16 10.37 0.29
C SER A 27 -4.73 9.84 0.25
N VAL A 28 -4.37 8.98 1.20
CA VAL A 28 -3.05 8.36 1.23
C VAL A 28 -2.83 7.50 -0.01
N MET A 29 -3.80 6.68 -0.37
CA MET A 29 -3.72 5.82 -1.54
C MET A 29 -3.62 6.64 -2.83
N ASP A 30 -4.42 7.70 -2.94
CA ASP A 30 -4.38 8.57 -4.12
C ASP A 30 -3.05 9.30 -4.25
N SER A 31 -2.42 9.67 -3.13
CA SER A 31 -1.15 10.39 -3.17
C SER A 31 0.00 9.55 -3.76
N VAL A 32 -0.09 8.24 -3.65
CA VAL A 32 0.94 7.34 -4.19
C VAL A 32 0.53 6.69 -5.51
N ARG A 33 -0.75 6.77 -5.87
CA ARG A 33 -1.24 6.24 -7.13
C ARG A 33 -0.67 7.06 -8.30
N GLY A 34 -0.11 6.38 -9.28
CA GLY A 34 0.49 7.06 -10.42
C GLY A 34 1.93 7.52 -10.21
N MET A 35 2.48 7.36 -9.01
CA MET A 35 3.90 7.64 -8.80
C MET A 35 4.75 6.57 -9.45
N ARG A 36 5.84 7.00 -10.06
CA ARG A 36 6.86 6.08 -10.57
C ARG A 36 7.83 5.76 -9.42
N ALA A 37 7.51 4.71 -8.69
CA ALA A 37 8.27 4.32 -7.51
C ALA A 37 8.37 2.81 -7.45
N THR A 38 9.38 2.32 -6.74
CA THR A 38 9.50 0.89 -6.47
C THR A 38 8.45 0.47 -5.45
N GLN A 39 8.18 -0.84 -5.36
CA GLN A 39 7.26 -1.37 -4.36
C GLN A 39 7.68 -0.97 -2.95
N GLU A 40 8.98 -1.00 -2.66
CA GLU A 40 9.52 -0.63 -1.35
C GLU A 40 9.25 0.83 -1.03
N GLN A 41 9.44 1.71 -2.01
CA GLN A 41 9.17 3.13 -1.83
C GLN A 41 7.69 3.39 -1.59
N ILE A 42 6.82 2.72 -2.34
CA ILE A 42 5.37 2.84 -2.16
C ILE A 42 4.97 2.39 -0.76
N ALA A 43 5.45 1.23 -0.32
CA ALA A 43 5.13 0.70 0.99
C ALA A 43 5.57 1.65 2.11
N GLU A 44 6.78 2.18 2.02
CA GLU A 44 7.31 3.11 3.01
C GLU A 44 6.54 4.42 3.04
N LEU A 45 6.21 4.97 1.87
CA LEU A 45 5.46 6.22 1.78
C LEU A 45 4.08 6.07 2.43
N ILE A 46 3.40 4.97 2.13
CA ILE A 46 2.09 4.70 2.73
C ILE A 46 2.22 4.60 4.24
N LYS A 47 3.19 3.85 4.73
CA LYS A 47 3.38 3.67 6.16
C LYS A 47 3.67 4.99 6.87
N GLN A 48 4.51 5.84 6.28
CA GLN A 48 4.82 7.15 6.83
C GLN A 48 3.58 8.05 6.91
N GLN A 49 2.76 8.03 5.89
CA GLN A 49 1.56 8.88 5.84
C GLN A 49 0.46 8.40 6.77
N LEU A 50 0.39 7.10 7.04
CA LEU A 50 -0.61 6.57 7.97
C LEU A 50 -0.37 7.02 9.40
N ASN A 51 0.88 7.28 9.77
CA ASN A 51 1.27 7.78 11.09
C ASN A 51 0.69 6.94 12.24
N CYS A 52 0.62 5.63 12.07
CA CYS A 52 0.16 4.69 13.09
C CYS A 52 0.91 3.38 12.93
N GLU A 53 0.79 2.50 13.91
CA GLU A 53 1.35 1.16 13.77
C GLU A 53 0.51 0.35 12.80
N ALA A 54 1.07 0.06 11.65
CA ALA A 54 0.39 -0.70 10.62
C ALA A 54 1.41 -1.53 9.85
N MET A 55 0.96 -2.67 9.33
CA MET A 55 1.72 -3.43 8.36
C MET A 55 1.22 -3.06 6.98
N VAL A 56 2.13 -2.62 6.12
CA VAL A 56 1.82 -2.30 4.74
C VAL A 56 2.45 -3.35 3.85
N GLU A 57 1.63 -4.00 3.04
CA GLU A 57 2.07 -5.02 2.10
C GLU A 57 1.76 -4.55 0.70
N VAL A 58 2.78 -4.53 -0.16
CA VAL A 58 2.60 -4.18 -1.57
C VAL A 58 3.01 -5.39 -2.40
N THR A 59 2.05 -5.96 -3.11
CA THR A 59 2.26 -7.09 -4.00
C THR A 59 2.21 -6.61 -5.43
N GLY A 60 3.29 -6.86 -6.17
CA GLY A 60 3.40 -6.50 -7.57
C GLY A 60 3.48 -7.72 -8.45
N LYS A 61 2.86 -7.66 -9.62
CA LYS A 61 2.92 -8.70 -10.61
C LYS A 61 3.88 -8.28 -11.72
N HIS A 62 5.01 -8.96 -11.81
CA HIS A 62 6.05 -8.64 -12.81
C HIS A 62 5.88 -9.41 -14.11
N SER A 63 5.20 -10.56 -14.06
CA SER A 63 4.86 -11.36 -15.22
C SER A 63 3.68 -12.26 -14.87
N GLN A 64 3.22 -13.06 -15.83
CA GLN A 64 2.10 -13.96 -15.59
C GLN A 64 2.34 -14.92 -14.43
N ASN A 65 3.58 -15.29 -14.20
CA ASN A 65 3.94 -16.29 -13.21
C ASN A 65 4.83 -15.77 -12.10
N SER A 66 5.04 -14.46 -12.03
CA SER A 66 5.94 -13.87 -11.05
C SER A 66 5.28 -12.73 -10.30
N THR A 67 5.19 -12.88 -8.98
CA THR A 67 4.74 -11.84 -8.08
C THR A 67 5.80 -11.58 -7.04
N THR A 68 5.92 -10.33 -6.63
CA THR A 68 6.85 -9.91 -5.57
C THR A 68 6.07 -9.16 -4.51
N THR A 69 6.29 -9.51 -3.25
CA THR A 69 5.63 -8.87 -2.11
C THR A 69 6.66 -8.17 -1.25
N VAL A 70 6.38 -6.92 -0.91
CA VAL A 70 7.22 -6.09 -0.04
C VAL A 70 6.40 -5.65 1.17
N TYR A 71 7.04 -5.68 2.33
CA TYR A 71 6.43 -5.25 3.60
C TYR A 71 7.15 -4.03 4.14
N ALA A 72 6.38 -3.17 4.77
CA ALA A 72 6.93 -2.03 5.49
C ALA A 72 6.31 -1.88 6.87
#